data_eda836df84f90ee2841262e375574bfc
#
_entry.id   eda836df84f90ee2841262e375574bfc
#
_cell.length_a   1.000
_cell.length_b   1.000
_cell.length_c   1.000
_cell.angle_alpha   90.00
_cell.angle_beta   90.00
_cell.angle_gamma   90.00
#
_symmetry.space_group_name_H-M   'P 1'
#
loop_
_entity.id
_entity.type
_entity.pdbx_description
1 polymer ?
#
loop_
_entity_poly.entity_id
_entity_poly.type
_entity_poly.pdbx_seq_one_letter_code
_entity_poly.pdbx_strand_id
1 'polypeptide(L)'
;MKYPLLILTLIFCCGRDPLGTAEATHQNSSQSSASKASTQSIPAVDLQNARKAHDLLEQAIQALGGQAYLNVHDFDEQGRTYSFHHGQPTSNGMLFWRFVEYPDKERIEVTPERDVAELYVGNKGWELTYKGPHLIEAKDLNEYLRHRRFSLETVLHDWVNDASVALFYDGNALAGNLPADEITLINSKDEAVDLFLDIDSHVPIKKSYKWRDPVDRQLNIEEEIYDNFRMVQGVNTPYGFTRYFNGDMQTERFVNAVHYNEQLDEAMFDPNSGYNPNKPQKKH
;
A
#
# COMPACT_ATOMS: atom_id res chain seq x y z
N MET A 1 -24.19 -30.83 -6.19
CA MET A 1 -24.56 -29.47 -6.59
C MET A 1 -23.26 -28.73 -6.85
N LYS A 2 -23.01 -28.33 -8.10
CA LYS A 2 -21.78 -27.65 -8.49
C LYS A 2 -22.01 -26.16 -8.24
N TYR A 3 -21.40 -25.60 -7.20
CA TYR A 3 -21.33 -24.15 -7.06
C TYR A 3 -20.32 -23.63 -8.08
N PRO A 4 -20.64 -22.60 -8.87
CA PRO A 4 -19.63 -21.91 -9.65
C PRO A 4 -18.65 -21.27 -8.66
N LEU A 5 -17.39 -21.58 -8.80
CA LEU A 5 -16.28 -20.96 -8.08
C LEU A 5 -16.26 -19.51 -8.52
N LEU A 6 -16.84 -18.63 -7.69
CA LEU A 6 -16.68 -17.20 -7.83
C LEU A 6 -15.27 -16.90 -7.30
N ILE A 7 -14.32 -16.92 -8.21
CA ILE A 7 -12.95 -16.45 -7.94
C ILE A 7 -13.08 -14.95 -7.66
N LEU A 8 -13.12 -14.62 -6.39
CA LEU A 8 -13.09 -13.24 -5.95
C LEU A 8 -11.63 -12.83 -5.88
N THR A 9 -11.09 -12.46 -7.03
CA THR A 9 -9.87 -11.69 -7.05
C THR A 9 -10.15 -10.45 -6.22
N LEU A 10 -9.40 -10.21 -5.16
CA LEU A 10 -9.45 -8.99 -4.34
C LEU A 10 -9.04 -7.73 -5.14
N ILE A 11 -9.13 -7.81 -6.44
CA ILE A 11 -8.74 -6.85 -7.43
C ILE A 11 -9.99 -6.35 -8.15
N PHE A 12 -10.25 -5.09 -8.00
CA PHE A 12 -11.42 -4.39 -8.48
C PHE A 12 -11.46 -4.29 -10.00
N CYS A 13 -12.49 -4.84 -10.63
CA CYS A 13 -12.92 -4.42 -11.97
C CYS A 13 -13.63 -3.05 -11.90
N CYS A 14 -12.96 -1.99 -12.31
CA CYS A 14 -13.60 -0.72 -12.66
C CYS A 14 -14.42 -0.90 -13.94
N GLY A 15 -15.75 -0.87 -13.83
CA GLY A 15 -16.65 -0.80 -14.97
C GLY A 15 -16.47 0.54 -15.70
N ARG A 16 -16.26 0.50 -17.00
CA ARG A 16 -16.20 1.66 -17.89
C ARG A 16 -17.52 1.88 -18.56
N ASP A 17 -17.98 3.13 -18.54
CA ASP A 17 -18.90 3.68 -19.56
C ASP A 17 -18.09 4.55 -20.52
N PRO A 18 -18.27 4.40 -21.86
CA PRO A 18 -17.55 5.19 -22.84
C PRO A 18 -18.42 6.36 -23.32
N LEU A 19 -17.98 7.61 -23.17
CA LEU A 19 -18.48 8.70 -24.04
C LEU A 19 -17.56 9.94 -24.00
N GLY A 20 -17.19 10.38 -25.21
CA GLY A 20 -16.96 11.80 -25.49
C GLY A 20 -15.59 12.19 -26.07
N THR A 21 -15.48 12.11 -27.40
CA THR A 21 -14.44 12.74 -28.24
C THR A 21 -14.55 14.26 -28.25
N ALA A 22 -13.42 14.96 -28.08
CA ALA A 22 -13.24 16.30 -28.63
C ALA A 22 -11.76 16.52 -28.98
N GLU A 23 -11.46 16.65 -30.26
CA GLU A 23 -10.19 17.13 -30.82
C GLU A 23 -9.99 18.62 -30.55
N ALA A 24 -8.77 19.00 -30.20
CA ALA A 24 -8.27 20.36 -30.42
C ALA A 24 -6.76 20.32 -30.73
N THR A 25 -6.47 20.60 -31.97
CA THR A 25 -5.15 20.88 -32.56
C THR A 25 -4.60 22.20 -32.05
N HIS A 26 -3.35 22.25 -31.57
CA HIS A 26 -2.53 23.46 -31.70
C HIS A 26 -1.03 23.18 -31.87
N GLN A 27 -0.46 23.99 -32.73
CA GLN A 27 0.82 23.92 -33.39
C GLN A 27 2.03 24.26 -32.52
N ASN A 28 3.10 23.68 -32.97
CA ASN A 28 4.50 23.79 -32.68
C ASN A 28 5.10 25.22 -32.80
N SER A 29 5.99 25.60 -31.89
CA SER A 29 7.10 26.49 -32.21
C SER A 29 8.30 26.21 -31.31
N SER A 30 9.36 25.70 -31.93
CA SER A 30 10.70 25.47 -31.41
C SER A 30 11.41 26.81 -31.11
N GLN A 31 11.95 26.97 -29.90
CA GLN A 31 13.12 27.83 -29.70
C GLN A 31 14.10 27.16 -28.75
N SER A 32 15.23 26.80 -29.33
CA SER A 32 16.44 26.39 -28.64
C SER A 32 17.10 27.60 -27.99
N SER A 33 17.32 27.55 -26.70
CA SER A 33 18.30 28.38 -26.02
C SER A 33 19.04 27.56 -24.97
N ALA A 34 20.34 27.34 -25.26
CA ALA A 34 21.26 26.71 -24.31
C ALA A 34 21.39 27.59 -23.07
N SER A 35 20.85 27.12 -21.95
CA SER A 35 21.05 27.75 -20.66
C SER A 35 22.18 27.07 -19.91
N LYS A 36 23.20 27.87 -19.55
CA LYS A 36 24.28 27.51 -18.65
C LYS A 36 23.73 26.98 -17.35
N ALA A 37 24.22 25.82 -16.91
CA ALA A 37 23.93 25.29 -15.58
C ALA A 37 24.41 26.31 -14.52
N SER A 38 23.49 27.12 -14.00
CA SER A 38 23.69 27.87 -12.78
C SER A 38 23.43 26.92 -11.63
N THR A 39 24.41 26.70 -10.79
CA THR A 39 24.23 26.08 -9.46
C THR A 39 23.31 27.01 -8.67
N GLN A 40 22.01 26.78 -8.77
CA GLN A 40 21.05 27.50 -7.93
C GLN A 40 21.22 26.98 -6.52
N SER A 41 21.64 27.86 -5.60
CA SER A 41 21.57 27.60 -4.17
C SER A 41 20.08 27.39 -3.81
N ILE A 42 19.74 26.24 -3.24
CA ILE A 42 18.40 25.96 -2.74
C ILE A 42 18.03 27.08 -1.76
N PRO A 43 16.87 27.74 -1.89
CA PRO A 43 16.44 28.79 -0.99
C PRO A 43 16.40 28.27 0.46
N ALA A 44 16.81 29.12 1.42
CA ALA A 44 16.84 28.73 2.84
C ALA A 44 15.46 28.28 3.37
N VAL A 45 14.39 28.80 2.78
CA VAL A 45 13.00 28.42 3.10
C VAL A 45 12.73 26.96 2.71
N ASP A 46 13.21 26.50 1.54
CA ASP A 46 13.01 25.12 1.08
C ASP A 46 13.77 24.13 1.96
N LEU A 47 14.99 24.50 2.42
CA LEU A 47 15.76 23.67 3.36
C LEU A 47 15.08 23.57 4.73
N GLN A 48 14.45 24.64 5.23
CA GLN A 48 13.73 24.60 6.49
C GLN A 48 12.45 23.76 6.40
N ASN A 49 11.74 23.87 5.29
CA ASN A 49 10.55 23.05 5.01
C ASN A 49 10.90 21.56 4.95
N ALA A 50 11.93 21.18 4.19
CA ALA A 50 12.38 19.80 4.10
C ALA A 50 12.86 19.23 5.45
N ARG A 51 13.53 20.04 6.28
CA ARG A 51 13.90 19.63 7.64
C ARG A 51 12.68 19.36 8.50
N LYS A 52 11.68 20.25 8.47
CA LYS A 52 10.44 20.04 9.21
C LYS A 52 9.72 18.76 8.77
N ALA A 53 9.65 18.48 7.48
CA ALA A 53 9.10 17.24 6.95
C ALA A 53 9.86 16.01 7.48
N HIS A 54 11.18 16.06 7.47
CA HIS A 54 12.04 15.01 8.01
C HIS A 54 11.79 14.78 9.51
N ASP A 55 11.78 15.84 10.30
CA ASP A 55 11.56 15.77 11.76
C ASP A 55 10.19 15.15 12.09
N LEU A 56 9.16 15.47 11.31
CA LEU A 56 7.82 14.90 11.47
C LEU A 56 7.79 13.41 11.08
N LEU A 57 8.51 13.00 10.04
CA LEU A 57 8.63 11.58 9.65
C LEU A 57 9.38 10.78 10.71
N GLU A 58 10.44 11.34 11.33
CA GLU A 58 11.10 10.71 12.47
C GLU A 58 10.14 10.54 13.65
N GLN A 59 9.32 11.57 13.96
CA GLN A 59 8.29 11.48 14.99
C GLN A 59 7.25 10.43 14.68
N ALA A 60 6.83 10.29 13.41
CA ALA A 60 5.91 9.24 12.98
C ALA A 60 6.51 7.83 13.20
N ILE A 61 7.76 7.63 12.84
CA ILE A 61 8.48 6.37 13.09
C ILE A 61 8.54 6.09 14.59
N GLN A 62 8.86 7.09 15.42
CA GLN A 62 8.86 6.93 16.88
C GLN A 62 7.46 6.59 17.42
N ALA A 63 6.41 7.23 16.91
CA ALA A 63 5.01 6.98 17.28
C ALA A 63 4.55 5.56 16.89
N LEU A 64 5.11 5.00 15.81
CA LEU A 64 4.88 3.61 15.41
C LEU A 64 5.67 2.58 16.22
N GLY A 65 6.62 3.01 17.07
CA GLY A 65 7.41 2.11 17.92
C GLY A 65 8.93 2.24 17.76
N GLY A 66 9.41 3.18 16.97
CA GLY A 66 10.83 3.47 16.77
C GLY A 66 11.59 2.25 16.26
N GLN A 67 12.61 1.81 17.01
CA GLN A 67 13.42 0.65 16.63
C GLN A 67 12.63 -0.66 16.56
N ALA A 68 11.57 -0.83 17.35
CA ALA A 68 10.73 -2.02 17.26
C ALA A 68 10.03 -2.09 15.92
N TYR A 69 9.52 -0.95 15.43
CA TYR A 69 8.93 -0.83 14.09
C TYR A 69 9.95 -1.06 12.97
N LEU A 70 11.12 -0.40 13.05
CA LEU A 70 12.17 -0.51 12.03
C LEU A 70 12.81 -1.91 11.96
N ASN A 71 12.76 -2.69 13.03
CA ASN A 71 13.30 -4.04 13.09
C ASN A 71 12.26 -5.12 12.76
N VAL A 72 11.11 -4.77 12.22
CA VAL A 72 10.16 -5.76 11.70
C VAL A 72 10.71 -6.37 10.42
N HIS A 73 10.93 -7.67 10.42
CA HIS A 73 11.40 -8.44 9.25
C HIS A 73 10.27 -9.24 8.61
N ASP A 74 9.38 -9.75 9.44
CA ASP A 74 8.20 -10.49 9.02
C ASP A 74 7.03 -10.19 9.96
N PHE A 75 5.83 -10.43 9.49
CA PHE A 75 4.64 -10.43 10.33
C PHE A 75 3.55 -11.33 9.75
N ASP A 76 2.70 -11.82 10.63
CA ASP A 76 1.41 -12.38 10.28
C ASP A 76 0.29 -11.53 10.84
N GLU A 77 -0.78 -11.40 10.09
CA GLU A 77 -2.02 -10.79 10.54
C GLU A 77 -3.23 -11.61 10.10
N GLN A 78 -4.27 -11.58 10.92
CA GLN A 78 -5.54 -12.20 10.57
C GLN A 78 -6.69 -11.27 10.90
N GLY A 79 -7.77 -11.38 10.13
CA GLY A 79 -8.91 -10.50 10.34
C GLY A 79 -10.07 -10.77 9.38
N ARG A 80 -10.80 -9.72 9.11
CA ARG A 80 -11.92 -9.73 8.19
C ARG A 80 -11.86 -8.51 7.27
N THR A 81 -12.08 -8.74 5.98
CA THR A 81 -12.16 -7.69 4.96
C THR A 81 -13.55 -7.63 4.35
N TYR A 82 -13.99 -6.43 4.03
CA TYR A 82 -15.26 -6.13 3.38
C TYR A 82 -14.97 -5.37 2.09
N SER A 83 -15.66 -5.73 1.02
CA SER A 83 -15.58 -5.03 -0.27
C SER A 83 -16.82 -4.18 -0.47
N PHE A 84 -16.64 -3.03 -1.13
CA PHE A 84 -17.70 -2.08 -1.41
C PHE A 84 -17.77 -1.77 -2.90
N HIS A 85 -18.95 -1.39 -3.36
CA HIS A 85 -19.19 -0.85 -4.69
C HIS A 85 -20.21 0.27 -4.59
N HIS A 86 -19.82 1.49 -4.99
CA HIS A 86 -20.64 2.69 -4.83
C HIS A 86 -21.20 2.86 -3.40
N GLY A 87 -20.34 2.68 -2.41
CA GLY A 87 -20.69 2.81 -0.99
C GLY A 87 -21.56 1.69 -0.41
N GLN A 88 -21.88 0.65 -1.19
CA GLN A 88 -22.64 -0.50 -0.73
C GLN A 88 -21.73 -1.72 -0.52
N PRO A 89 -21.83 -2.43 0.61
CA PRO A 89 -21.06 -3.64 0.81
C PRO A 89 -21.46 -4.72 -0.21
N THR A 90 -20.47 -5.33 -0.86
CA THR A 90 -20.67 -6.42 -1.84
C THR A 90 -20.43 -7.79 -1.24
N SER A 91 -19.98 -7.85 0.01
CA SER A 91 -19.71 -9.09 0.73
C SER A 91 -20.17 -9.02 2.19
N ASN A 92 -20.41 -10.17 2.79
CA ASN A 92 -20.67 -10.29 4.23
C ASN A 92 -19.38 -10.29 5.08
N GLY A 93 -18.28 -9.89 4.46
CA GLY A 93 -16.95 -9.94 5.03
C GLY A 93 -16.29 -11.32 4.87
N MET A 94 -15.05 -11.31 4.42
CA MET A 94 -14.23 -12.50 4.19
C MET A 94 -13.11 -12.57 5.22
N LEU A 95 -12.87 -13.75 5.77
CA LEU A 95 -11.71 -13.98 6.63
C LEU A 95 -10.45 -13.93 5.77
N PHE A 96 -9.37 -13.42 6.33
CA PHE A 96 -8.06 -13.47 5.72
C PHE A 96 -6.98 -13.81 6.76
N TRP A 97 -5.90 -14.42 6.29
CA TRP A 97 -4.62 -14.59 6.97
C TRP A 97 -3.55 -14.08 6.01
N ARG A 98 -2.77 -13.12 6.44
CA ARG A 98 -1.75 -12.47 5.64
C ARG A 98 -0.41 -12.65 6.31
N PHE A 99 0.57 -13.09 5.54
CA PHE A 99 1.95 -13.36 5.97
C PHE A 99 2.86 -12.53 5.07
N VAL A 100 3.69 -11.72 5.67
CA VAL A 100 4.62 -10.83 4.97
C VAL A 100 6.02 -11.08 5.48
N GLU A 101 6.96 -11.24 4.57
CA GLU A 101 8.39 -11.20 4.84
C GLU A 101 9.02 -10.13 3.96
N TYR A 102 9.57 -9.11 4.60
CA TYR A 102 10.19 -8.00 3.88
C TYR A 102 11.45 -8.45 3.13
N PRO A 103 11.76 -7.84 1.97
CA PRO A 103 11.02 -6.69 1.41
C PRO A 103 9.91 -7.05 0.41
N ASP A 104 9.80 -8.33 0.00
CA ASP A 104 9.05 -8.62 -1.23
C ASP A 104 8.32 -9.96 -1.27
N LYS A 105 8.10 -10.60 -0.12
CA LYS A 105 7.30 -11.82 -0.03
C LYS A 105 5.99 -11.54 0.71
N GLU A 106 4.88 -11.96 0.12
CA GLU A 106 3.56 -11.86 0.74
C GLU A 106 2.69 -13.06 0.34
N ARG A 107 2.00 -13.63 1.32
CA ARG A 107 1.00 -14.66 1.14
C ARG A 107 -0.28 -14.25 1.82
N ILE A 108 -1.39 -14.29 1.08
CA ILE A 108 -2.73 -13.98 1.59
C ILE A 108 -3.58 -15.23 1.42
N GLU A 109 -4.06 -15.79 2.52
CA GLU A 109 -4.96 -16.94 2.51
C GLU A 109 -6.37 -16.48 2.81
N VAL A 110 -7.32 -17.01 2.07
CA VAL A 110 -8.74 -16.74 2.23
C VAL A 110 -9.50 -18.05 2.41
N THR A 111 -10.78 -17.98 2.68
CA THR A 111 -11.63 -19.11 3.06
C THR A 111 -11.37 -19.61 4.49
N PRO A 112 -12.37 -20.17 5.17
CA PRO A 112 -12.16 -20.77 6.49
C PRO A 112 -11.19 -21.95 6.47
N GLU A 113 -11.13 -22.67 5.36
CA GLU A 113 -10.25 -23.82 5.12
C GLU A 113 -8.81 -23.40 4.78
N ARG A 114 -8.59 -22.12 4.43
CA ARG A 114 -7.29 -21.56 4.02
C ARG A 114 -6.67 -22.30 2.83
N ASP A 115 -7.51 -22.77 1.93
CA ASP A 115 -7.15 -23.61 0.76
C ASP A 115 -7.06 -22.82 -0.55
N VAL A 116 -7.40 -21.53 -0.50
CA VAL A 116 -7.20 -20.55 -1.57
C VAL A 116 -6.26 -19.47 -1.07
N ALA A 117 -5.18 -19.22 -1.80
CA ALA A 117 -4.22 -18.20 -1.44
C ALA A 117 -3.69 -17.45 -2.66
N GLU A 118 -3.36 -16.19 -2.44
CA GLU A 118 -2.52 -15.40 -3.33
C GLU A 118 -1.11 -15.38 -2.74
N LEU A 119 -0.11 -15.59 -3.60
CA LEU A 119 1.29 -15.60 -3.22
C LEU A 119 2.07 -14.65 -4.13
N TYR A 120 2.83 -13.75 -3.52
CA TYR A 120 3.70 -12.80 -4.21
C TYR A 120 5.12 -12.97 -3.72
N VAL A 121 6.07 -13.10 -4.67
CA VAL A 121 7.51 -13.19 -4.39
C VAL A 121 8.25 -12.39 -5.45
N GLY A 122 8.94 -11.34 -5.03
CA GLY A 122 9.56 -10.39 -5.95
C GLY A 122 8.50 -9.73 -6.84
N ASN A 123 8.67 -9.87 -8.14
CA ASN A 123 7.76 -9.33 -9.15
C ASN A 123 6.88 -10.40 -9.80
N LYS A 124 6.62 -11.49 -9.10
CA LYS A 124 5.75 -12.58 -9.56
C LYS A 124 4.63 -12.79 -8.57
N GLY A 125 3.48 -13.23 -9.09
CA GLY A 125 2.32 -13.57 -8.29
C GLY A 125 1.68 -14.86 -8.75
N TRP A 126 1.15 -15.64 -7.82
CA TRP A 126 0.42 -16.89 -8.07
C TRP A 126 -0.88 -16.92 -7.28
N GLU A 127 -1.91 -17.43 -7.89
CA GLU A 127 -3.09 -17.92 -7.22
C GLU A 127 -2.89 -19.41 -6.92
N LEU A 128 -3.04 -19.79 -5.67
CA LEU A 128 -2.91 -21.17 -5.20
C LEU A 128 -4.29 -21.72 -4.87
N THR A 129 -4.69 -22.78 -5.56
CA THR A 129 -5.97 -23.46 -5.35
C THR A 129 -5.78 -24.98 -5.33
N TYR A 130 -6.85 -25.74 -5.18
CA TYR A 130 -6.81 -27.20 -5.30
C TYR A 130 -6.31 -27.70 -6.69
N LYS A 131 -6.28 -26.82 -7.70
CA LYS A 131 -5.74 -27.10 -9.04
C LYS A 131 -4.22 -26.88 -9.14
N GLY A 132 -3.61 -26.43 -8.07
CA GLY A 132 -2.21 -26.03 -8.01
C GLY A 132 -1.99 -24.54 -8.29
N PRO A 133 -0.74 -24.11 -8.43
CA PRO A 133 -0.37 -22.72 -8.66
C PRO A 133 -0.69 -22.27 -10.09
N HIS A 134 -1.28 -21.09 -10.23
CA HIS A 134 -1.52 -20.40 -11.49
C HIS A 134 -0.95 -18.99 -11.40
N LEU A 135 -0.32 -18.50 -12.45
CA LEU A 135 0.17 -17.12 -12.47
C LEU A 135 -1.01 -16.15 -12.42
N ILE A 136 -0.88 -15.12 -11.57
CA ILE A 136 -1.82 -14.01 -11.53
C ILE A 136 -1.73 -13.23 -12.86
N GLU A 137 -2.86 -12.74 -13.34
CA GLU A 137 -2.91 -11.92 -14.55
C GLU A 137 -2.05 -10.67 -14.42
N ALA A 138 -1.42 -10.25 -15.53
CA ALA A 138 -0.49 -9.11 -15.51
C ALA A 138 -1.13 -7.81 -14.99
N LYS A 139 -2.41 -7.58 -15.25
CA LYS A 139 -3.14 -6.42 -14.74
C LYS A 139 -3.16 -6.43 -13.22
N ASP A 140 -3.55 -7.53 -12.64
CA ASP A 140 -3.75 -7.72 -11.21
C ASP A 140 -2.40 -7.72 -10.46
N LEU A 141 -1.39 -8.36 -11.06
CA LEU A 141 -0.03 -8.28 -10.55
C LEU A 141 0.52 -6.84 -10.54
N ASN A 142 0.28 -6.06 -11.61
CA ASN A 142 0.74 -4.67 -11.68
C ASN A 142 0.03 -3.79 -10.64
N GLU A 143 -1.24 -4.06 -10.36
CA GLU A 143 -1.99 -3.38 -9.30
C GLU A 143 -1.40 -3.70 -7.92
N TYR A 144 -1.18 -4.98 -7.62
CA TYR A 144 -0.51 -5.40 -6.39
C TYR A 144 0.87 -4.73 -6.22
N LEU A 145 1.72 -4.78 -7.27
CA LEU A 145 3.05 -4.17 -7.25
C LEU A 145 3.00 -2.65 -7.04
N ARG A 146 1.98 -1.97 -7.56
CA ARG A 146 1.73 -0.55 -7.30
C ARG A 146 1.38 -0.34 -5.83
N HIS A 147 0.42 -1.10 -5.27
CA HIS A 147 0.04 -1.00 -3.86
C HIS A 147 1.22 -1.24 -2.92
N ARG A 148 2.05 -2.28 -3.20
CA ARG A 148 3.26 -2.56 -2.42
C ARG A 148 4.26 -1.40 -2.47
N ARG A 149 4.51 -0.82 -3.65
CA ARG A 149 5.44 0.31 -3.83
C ARG A 149 5.05 1.54 -3.02
N PHE A 150 3.76 1.79 -2.91
CA PHE A 150 3.19 2.92 -2.18
C PHE A 150 2.65 2.52 -0.80
N SER A 151 2.97 1.32 -0.29
CA SER A 151 2.55 0.91 1.05
C SER A 151 3.20 1.80 2.11
N LEU A 152 2.54 1.95 3.26
CA LEU A 152 3.07 2.74 4.37
C LEU A 152 4.43 2.21 4.82
N GLU A 153 4.56 0.89 4.84
CA GLU A 153 5.80 0.21 5.20
C GLU A 153 6.93 0.57 4.23
N THR A 154 6.72 0.43 2.91
CA THR A 154 7.73 0.81 1.91
C THR A 154 8.10 2.28 1.99
N VAL A 155 7.13 3.16 2.21
CA VAL A 155 7.38 4.61 2.32
C VAL A 155 8.23 4.93 3.56
N LEU A 156 7.90 4.36 4.72
CA LEU A 156 8.60 4.67 5.98
C LEU A 156 9.92 3.91 6.16
N HIS A 157 10.09 2.74 5.52
CA HIS A 157 11.35 1.98 5.58
C HIS A 157 12.32 2.36 4.46
N ASP A 158 11.83 2.51 3.23
CA ASP A 158 12.70 2.67 2.06
C ASP A 158 12.79 4.15 1.62
N TRP A 159 11.66 4.83 1.40
CA TRP A 159 11.65 6.18 0.85
C TRP A 159 12.25 7.20 1.81
N VAL A 160 11.97 7.11 3.10
CA VAL A 160 12.52 8.04 4.11
C VAL A 160 14.05 7.96 4.17
N ASN A 161 14.62 6.80 3.88
CA ASN A 161 16.05 6.55 3.91
C ASN A 161 16.75 6.75 2.55
N ASP A 162 16.00 7.01 1.47
CA ASP A 162 16.56 7.25 0.13
C ASP A 162 16.89 8.73 -0.05
N ALA A 163 18.17 9.06 -0.15
CA ALA A 163 18.66 10.43 -0.35
C ALA A 163 18.17 11.10 -1.65
N SER A 164 17.62 10.34 -2.60
CA SER A 164 17.00 10.87 -3.83
C SER A 164 15.54 11.29 -3.66
N VAL A 165 14.91 11.00 -2.51
CA VAL A 165 13.54 11.38 -2.20
C VAL A 165 13.51 12.81 -1.68
N ALA A 166 12.73 13.66 -2.34
CA ALA A 166 12.48 15.02 -1.87
C ALA A 166 11.32 15.03 -0.86
N LEU A 167 11.49 15.78 0.23
CA LEU A 167 10.51 15.88 1.31
C LEU A 167 9.95 17.30 1.37
N PHE A 168 8.64 17.41 1.50
CA PHE A 168 7.92 18.69 1.62
C PHE A 168 6.94 18.62 2.78
N TYR A 169 6.94 19.65 3.62
CA TYR A 169 5.88 19.88 4.60
C TYR A 169 4.84 20.83 3.98
N ASP A 170 3.63 20.33 3.77
CA ASP A 170 2.55 21.07 3.09
C ASP A 170 1.68 21.87 4.05
N GLY A 171 1.90 21.70 5.35
CA GLY A 171 1.19 22.43 6.40
C GLY A 171 0.18 21.56 7.15
N ASN A 172 -0.70 22.26 7.90
CA ASN A 172 -1.80 21.57 8.58
C ASN A 172 -2.94 21.29 7.59
N ALA A 173 -3.50 20.08 7.66
CA ALA A 173 -4.56 19.58 6.81
C ALA A 173 -5.62 18.86 7.62
N LEU A 174 -6.63 18.31 6.95
CA LEU A 174 -7.63 17.42 7.54
C LEU A 174 -7.54 16.04 6.85
N ALA A 175 -7.34 14.99 7.62
CA ALA A 175 -7.55 13.62 7.19
C ALA A 175 -8.97 13.18 7.61
N GLY A 176 -9.94 13.29 6.70
CA GLY A 176 -11.34 13.25 7.08
C GLY A 176 -11.71 14.41 7.99
N ASN A 177 -12.03 14.13 9.26
CA ASN A 177 -12.36 15.14 10.26
C ASN A 177 -11.24 15.35 11.30
N LEU A 178 -10.10 14.68 11.15
CA LEU A 178 -8.99 14.74 12.11
C LEU A 178 -7.95 15.75 11.64
N PRO A 179 -7.47 16.65 12.52
CA PRO A 179 -6.36 17.52 12.22
C PRO A 179 -5.08 16.72 11.99
N ALA A 180 -4.31 17.08 10.98
CA ALA A 180 -3.09 16.38 10.60
C ALA A 180 -2.02 17.37 10.10
N ASP A 181 -0.75 16.97 10.23
CA ASP A 181 0.35 17.52 9.46
C ASP A 181 0.46 16.75 8.13
N GLU A 182 0.48 17.47 7.02
CA GLU A 182 0.60 16.89 5.68
C GLU A 182 2.04 16.96 5.19
N ILE A 183 2.57 15.85 4.70
CA ILE A 183 3.92 15.70 4.18
C ILE A 183 3.86 15.00 2.83
N THR A 184 4.48 15.59 1.81
CA THR A 184 4.66 14.95 0.49
C THR A 184 6.09 14.41 0.36
N LEU A 185 6.22 13.15 -0.03
CA LEU A 185 7.46 12.51 -0.43
C LEU A 185 7.45 12.31 -1.94
N ILE A 186 8.50 12.75 -2.65
CA ILE A 186 8.63 12.58 -4.11
C ILE A 186 9.93 11.83 -4.40
N ASN A 187 9.82 10.68 -5.08
CA ASN A 187 10.99 9.90 -5.45
C ASN A 187 11.61 10.35 -6.79
N SER A 188 12.75 9.76 -7.17
CA SER A 188 13.48 10.09 -8.43
C SER A 188 12.72 9.75 -9.73
N LYS A 189 11.54 9.13 -9.63
CA LYS A 189 10.66 8.81 -10.76
C LYS A 189 9.47 9.77 -10.88
N ASP A 190 9.48 10.87 -10.11
CA ASP A 190 8.36 11.81 -9.97
C ASP A 190 7.07 11.13 -9.44
N GLU A 191 7.21 10.02 -8.70
CA GLU A 191 6.11 9.42 -7.98
C GLU A 191 5.99 10.08 -6.61
N ALA A 192 4.79 10.48 -6.23
CA ALA A 192 4.54 11.20 -4.98
C ALA A 192 3.60 10.41 -4.05
N VAL A 193 3.88 10.50 -2.74
CA VAL A 193 3.02 10.03 -1.66
C VAL A 193 2.78 11.15 -0.68
N ASP A 194 1.52 11.42 -0.36
CA ASP A 194 1.09 12.33 0.67
C ASP A 194 0.80 11.52 1.94
N LEU A 195 1.47 11.83 3.05
CA LEU A 195 1.22 11.27 4.37
C LEU A 195 0.57 12.32 5.26
N PHE A 196 -0.45 11.91 5.99
CA PHE A 196 -1.15 12.72 6.97
C PHE A 196 -0.88 12.14 8.35
N LEU A 197 -0.18 12.88 9.17
CA LEU A 197 0.18 12.50 10.53
C LEU A 197 -0.75 13.20 11.52
N ASP A 198 -1.34 12.47 12.44
CA ASP A 198 -2.14 13.06 13.51
C ASP A 198 -1.32 14.11 14.27
N ILE A 199 -1.89 15.29 14.47
CA ILE A 199 -1.14 16.45 14.99
C ILE A 199 -0.63 16.27 16.43
N ASP A 200 -1.29 15.41 17.21
CA ASP A 200 -0.97 15.21 18.63
C ASP A 200 -0.10 13.95 18.84
N SER A 201 -0.46 12.86 18.19
CA SER A 201 0.20 11.55 18.37
C SER A 201 1.27 11.26 17.32
N HIS A 202 1.30 11.98 16.22
CA HIS A 202 2.16 11.81 15.05
C HIS A 202 2.03 10.45 14.33
N VAL A 203 1.05 9.61 14.68
CA VAL A 203 0.81 8.37 13.92
C VAL A 203 0.27 8.71 12.53
N PRO A 204 0.67 7.97 11.49
CA PRO A 204 0.09 8.11 10.16
C PRO A 204 -1.38 7.69 10.19
N ILE A 205 -2.30 8.63 9.94
CA ILE A 205 -3.76 8.36 9.94
C ILE A 205 -4.32 8.25 8.53
N LYS A 206 -3.60 8.75 7.52
CA LYS A 206 -3.98 8.64 6.12
C LYS A 206 -2.74 8.69 5.24
N LYS A 207 -2.80 7.97 4.14
CA LYS A 207 -1.86 8.03 3.02
C LYS A 207 -2.66 8.23 1.74
N SER A 208 -2.09 8.99 0.80
CA SER A 208 -2.67 9.21 -0.52
C SER A 208 -1.59 9.20 -1.60
N TYR A 209 -1.89 8.71 -2.79
CA TYR A 209 -1.01 8.84 -3.94
C TYR A 209 -1.80 8.89 -5.24
N LYS A 210 -1.18 9.48 -6.27
CA LYS A 210 -1.78 9.66 -7.60
C LYS A 210 -0.99 8.88 -8.64
N TRP A 211 -1.68 8.24 -9.55
CA TRP A 211 -1.06 7.53 -10.65
C TRP A 211 -1.88 7.64 -11.94
N ARG A 212 -1.21 7.51 -13.09
CA ARG A 212 -1.88 7.53 -14.39
C ARG A 212 -2.07 6.12 -14.90
N ASP A 213 -3.31 5.80 -15.27
CA ASP A 213 -3.58 4.53 -15.96
C ASP A 213 -2.79 4.48 -17.29
N PRO A 214 -2.03 3.41 -17.56
CA PRO A 214 -1.22 3.31 -18.77
C PRO A 214 -2.06 3.18 -20.05
N VAL A 215 -3.32 2.77 -19.95
CA VAL A 215 -4.21 2.51 -21.08
C VAL A 215 -4.98 3.78 -21.49
N ASP A 216 -5.74 4.36 -20.57
CA ASP A 216 -6.59 5.51 -20.86
C ASP A 216 -6.01 6.85 -20.39
N ARG A 217 -4.85 6.82 -19.68
CA ARG A 217 -4.14 7.99 -19.18
C ARG A 217 -4.92 8.78 -18.12
N GLN A 218 -6.01 8.23 -17.60
CA GLN A 218 -6.75 8.83 -16.51
C GLN A 218 -5.86 8.97 -15.28
N LEU A 219 -5.95 10.12 -14.62
CA LEU A 219 -5.33 10.32 -13.30
C LEU A 219 -6.22 9.70 -12.24
N ASN A 220 -5.69 8.71 -11.54
CA ASN A 220 -6.37 8.05 -10.44
C ASN A 220 -5.76 8.49 -9.11
N ILE A 221 -6.59 8.48 -8.07
CA ILE A 221 -6.21 8.80 -6.70
C ILE A 221 -6.55 7.58 -5.85
N GLU A 222 -5.57 7.09 -5.10
CA GLU A 222 -5.76 6.05 -4.10
C GLU A 222 -5.45 6.61 -2.71
N GLU A 223 -6.32 6.31 -1.76
CA GLU A 223 -6.20 6.75 -0.38
C GLU A 223 -6.36 5.55 0.55
N GLU A 224 -5.62 5.55 1.62
CA GLU A 224 -5.72 4.55 2.68
C GLU A 224 -5.76 5.26 4.03
N ILE A 225 -6.77 4.95 4.84
CA ILE A 225 -6.97 5.49 6.19
C ILE A 225 -6.62 4.39 7.18
N TYR A 226 -5.92 4.77 8.24
CA TYR A 226 -5.47 3.90 9.32
C TYR A 226 -6.11 4.34 10.63
N ASP A 227 -6.68 3.40 11.37
CA ASP A 227 -7.30 3.68 12.65
C ASP A 227 -7.13 2.54 13.67
N ASN A 228 -7.68 2.72 14.86
CA ASN A 228 -7.72 1.70 15.92
C ASN A 228 -6.32 1.15 16.26
N PHE A 229 -5.35 2.05 16.44
CA PHE A 229 -3.98 1.69 16.78
C PHE A 229 -3.88 0.96 18.13
N ARG A 230 -3.06 -0.10 18.17
CA ARG A 230 -2.80 -0.92 19.35
C ARG A 230 -1.32 -1.27 19.44
N MET A 231 -0.78 -1.29 20.65
CA MET A 231 0.60 -1.70 20.87
C MET A 231 0.72 -3.23 20.82
N VAL A 232 1.52 -3.75 19.87
CA VAL A 232 1.81 -5.17 19.68
C VAL A 232 3.33 -5.34 19.61
N GLN A 233 3.94 -6.08 20.53
CA GLN A 233 5.38 -6.36 20.57
C GLN A 233 6.27 -5.10 20.42
N GLY A 234 5.80 -3.95 20.94
CA GLY A 234 6.49 -2.66 20.85
C GLY A 234 6.17 -1.84 19.57
N VAL A 235 5.38 -2.39 18.65
CA VAL A 235 4.91 -1.71 17.44
C VAL A 235 3.49 -1.19 17.65
N ASN A 236 3.25 0.08 17.38
CA ASN A 236 1.93 0.69 17.42
C ASN A 236 1.22 0.44 16.08
N THR A 237 0.39 -0.59 16.07
CA THR A 237 -0.16 -1.24 14.88
C THR A 237 -1.59 -0.79 14.62
N PRO A 238 -1.95 -0.31 13.40
CA PRO A 238 -3.33 -0.05 13.04
C PRO A 238 -4.11 -1.37 12.92
N TYR A 239 -5.34 -1.38 13.46
CA TYR A 239 -6.26 -2.52 13.38
C TYR A 239 -7.44 -2.26 12.47
N GLY A 240 -7.60 -1.04 11.96
CA GLY A 240 -8.55 -0.63 10.95
C GLY A 240 -7.86 -0.05 9.74
N PHE A 241 -8.30 -0.45 8.54
CA PHE A 241 -7.80 0.04 7.26
C PHE A 241 -8.98 0.27 6.33
N THR A 242 -9.10 1.47 5.78
CA THR A 242 -10.11 1.78 4.77
C THR A 242 -9.44 2.31 3.52
N ARG A 243 -9.69 1.66 2.37
CA ARG A 243 -9.14 2.07 1.09
C ARG A 243 -10.20 2.73 0.22
N TYR A 244 -9.81 3.82 -0.43
CA TYR A 244 -10.62 4.54 -1.41
C TYR A 244 -9.90 4.58 -2.76
N PHE A 245 -10.69 4.55 -3.82
CA PHE A 245 -10.25 4.75 -5.19
C PHE A 245 -11.10 5.85 -5.83
N ASN A 246 -10.49 6.97 -6.24
CA ASN A 246 -11.18 8.15 -6.78
C ASN A 246 -12.32 8.66 -5.88
N GLY A 247 -12.15 8.56 -4.56
CA GLY A 247 -13.14 8.96 -3.57
C GLY A 247 -14.20 7.90 -3.23
N ASP A 248 -14.29 6.80 -3.99
CA ASP A 248 -15.20 5.70 -3.68
C ASP A 248 -14.53 4.67 -2.76
N MET A 249 -15.18 4.34 -1.65
CA MET A 249 -14.74 3.30 -0.74
C MET A 249 -14.70 1.95 -1.46
N GLN A 250 -13.58 1.27 -1.41
CA GLN A 250 -13.34 0.00 -2.06
C GLN A 250 -13.31 -1.16 -1.07
N THR A 251 -12.53 -1.00 -0.01
CA THR A 251 -12.39 -2.05 1.01
C THR A 251 -12.28 -1.45 2.40
N GLU A 252 -12.77 -2.21 3.36
CA GLU A 252 -12.54 -1.98 4.79
C GLU A 252 -12.02 -3.28 5.40
N ARG A 253 -10.89 -3.20 6.11
CA ARG A 253 -10.22 -4.34 6.71
C ARG A 253 -10.10 -4.12 8.22
N PHE A 254 -10.55 -5.10 8.98
CA PHE A 254 -10.43 -5.15 10.43
C PHE A 254 -9.50 -6.29 10.82
N VAL A 255 -8.43 -5.95 11.50
CA VAL A 255 -7.45 -6.91 12.01
C VAL A 255 -7.88 -7.38 13.41
N ASN A 256 -7.76 -8.67 13.66
CA ASN A 256 -8.06 -9.28 14.96
C ASN A 256 -6.79 -9.61 15.75
N ALA A 257 -5.73 -10.04 15.05
CA ALA A 257 -4.43 -10.34 15.65
C ALA A 257 -3.31 -10.04 14.67
N VAL A 258 -2.18 -9.62 15.22
CA VAL A 258 -0.91 -9.42 14.51
C VAL A 258 0.20 -10.00 15.36
N HIS A 259 1.19 -10.62 14.73
CA HIS A 259 2.44 -11.02 15.38
C HIS A 259 3.62 -10.60 14.48
N TYR A 260 4.69 -10.12 15.10
CA TYR A 260 5.89 -9.66 14.42
C TYR A 260 7.08 -10.57 14.70
N ASN A 261 7.93 -10.79 13.68
CA ASN A 261 9.20 -11.50 13.79
C ASN A 261 9.07 -12.95 14.29
N GLU A 262 8.05 -13.66 13.78
CA GLU A 262 7.77 -15.06 14.16
C GLU A 262 8.60 -16.09 13.37
N GLN A 263 9.48 -15.66 12.47
CA GLN A 263 10.28 -16.52 11.59
C GLN A 263 9.40 -17.43 10.73
N LEU A 264 8.73 -16.81 9.75
CA LEU A 264 7.81 -17.49 8.85
C LEU A 264 8.52 -18.63 8.08
N ASP A 265 7.81 -19.74 7.87
CA ASP A 265 8.33 -20.89 7.11
C ASP A 265 8.51 -20.51 5.63
N GLU A 266 9.72 -20.61 5.11
CA GLU A 266 10.06 -20.38 3.70
C GLU A 266 9.18 -21.17 2.73
N ALA A 267 8.71 -22.36 3.11
CA ALA A 267 7.80 -23.16 2.31
C ALA A 267 6.45 -22.47 2.03
N MET A 268 6.08 -21.47 2.85
CA MET A 268 4.87 -20.66 2.62
C MET A 268 4.98 -19.82 1.35
N PHE A 269 6.21 -19.44 0.99
CA PHE A 269 6.52 -18.55 -0.13
C PHE A 269 7.00 -19.27 -1.39
N ASP A 270 7.00 -20.61 -1.38
CA ASP A 270 7.24 -21.43 -2.58
C ASP A 270 5.90 -21.95 -3.15
N PRO A 271 5.49 -21.51 -4.37
CA PRO A 271 4.23 -21.95 -4.96
C PRO A 271 4.16 -23.47 -5.18
N ASN A 272 5.29 -24.18 -5.22
CA ASN A 272 5.37 -25.60 -5.49
C ASN A 272 5.61 -26.45 -4.25
N SER A 273 5.76 -25.85 -3.07
CA SER A 273 6.09 -26.56 -1.81
C SER A 273 4.99 -27.51 -1.33
N GLY A 274 3.74 -27.28 -1.79
CA GLY A 274 2.57 -27.96 -1.25
C GLY A 274 2.29 -27.59 0.21
N TYR A 275 2.73 -26.40 0.63
CA TYR A 275 2.43 -25.86 1.95
C TYR A 275 0.95 -25.95 2.27
N ASN A 276 0.62 -26.46 3.46
CA ASN A 276 -0.76 -26.60 3.93
C ASN A 276 -0.81 -26.12 5.39
N PRO A 277 -1.52 -25.01 5.68
CA PRO A 277 -1.59 -24.42 7.03
C PRO A 277 -2.27 -25.33 8.06
N ASN A 278 -3.07 -26.30 7.59
CA ASN A 278 -3.81 -27.25 8.43
C ASN A 278 -3.03 -28.54 8.73
N LYS A 279 -1.82 -28.69 8.20
CA LYS A 279 -0.94 -29.82 8.52
C LYS A 279 0.11 -29.39 9.54
N PRO A 280 0.41 -30.23 10.54
CA PRO A 280 1.47 -29.92 11.49
C PRO A 280 2.79 -29.75 10.74
N GLN A 281 3.41 -28.58 10.92
CA GLN A 281 4.75 -28.28 10.40
C GLN A 281 5.75 -29.20 11.08
N LYS A 282 6.61 -29.86 10.33
CA LYS A 282 7.76 -30.55 10.89
C LYS A 282 8.73 -29.46 11.33
N LYS A 283 8.87 -29.23 12.64
CA LYS A 283 9.94 -28.40 13.18
C LYS A 283 11.27 -29.07 12.81
N HIS A 284 12.06 -28.40 11.99
CA HIS A 284 13.42 -28.80 11.64
C HIS A 284 14.38 -28.43 12.78
#